data_8920522f9f2b4f9796cd318110fd3fc4
#
_entry.id   8920522f9f2b4f9796cd318110fd3fc4
#
_cell.length_a   1.000
_cell.length_b   1.000
_cell.length_c   1.000
_cell.angle_alpha   90.00
_cell.angle_beta   90.00
_cell.angle_gamma   90.00
#
_symmetry.space_group_name_H-M   'P 1'
#
loop_
_entity.id
_entity.type
_entity.pdbx_description
1 polymer ?
#
loop_
_entity_poly.entity_id
_entity_poly.type
_entity_poly.pdbx_seq_one_letter_code
_entity_poly.pdbx_strand_id
1 'polypeptide(L)'
;SLKNQGEIGRKKITQYTRYGTVLLATIQGYGVSVGLENSGAIISDPGSYFKLTIVITLVAGTVFLMWLGEQITQRGIGNGISLIIFSGIVAEIPRALATTFELGRTGALSATLILFIFTLLLLTVAFIVFIERSIRKVLINYPKRQTGTKIYGGESSHLPLKINTAGVIPAIFASALLLLPITFTNFGFSDSETFIDLSSLFSQGKPMYMLLYASGIIFFSFFYTS
;
A
#
# COMPACT_ATOMS: atom_id res chain seq x y z
N SER A 1 26.82 5.32 7.54
CA SER A 1 25.52 5.15 6.88
C SER A 1 24.83 6.50 6.74
N LEU A 2 24.09 6.72 5.67
CA LEU A 2 23.39 7.98 5.37
C LEU A 2 22.39 8.39 6.48
N LYS A 3 21.85 7.41 7.22
CA LYS A 3 20.95 7.64 8.36
C LYS A 3 21.63 8.44 9.50
N ASN A 4 22.94 8.33 9.65
CA ASN A 4 23.69 8.97 10.74
C ASN A 4 24.10 10.42 10.41
N GLN A 5 23.85 10.91 9.19
CA GLN A 5 24.18 12.26 8.75
C GLN A 5 23.10 13.33 9.04
N GLY A 6 22.10 12.98 9.87
CA GLY A 6 21.03 13.93 10.25
C GLY A 6 20.18 14.41 9.07
N GLU A 7 19.90 15.73 8.99
CA GLU A 7 19.02 16.29 7.96
C GLU A 7 19.56 16.17 6.53
N ILE A 8 20.87 16.26 6.35
CA ILE A 8 21.53 16.14 5.03
C ILE A 8 21.34 14.70 4.50
N GLY A 9 21.50 13.70 5.36
CA GLY A 9 21.27 12.30 5.01
C GLY A 9 19.82 12.01 4.63
N ARG A 10 18.86 12.59 5.36
CA ARG A 10 17.43 12.45 5.03
C ARG A 10 17.09 13.07 3.68
N LYS A 11 17.60 14.25 3.35
CA LYS A 11 17.40 14.88 2.04
C LYS A 11 17.94 14.00 0.89
N LYS A 12 19.14 13.42 1.06
CA LYS A 12 19.71 12.51 0.06
C LYS A 12 18.88 11.24 -0.10
N ILE A 13 18.41 10.63 0.99
CA ILE A 13 17.54 9.44 0.92
C ILE A 13 16.25 9.76 0.15
N THR A 14 15.60 10.88 0.47
CA THR A 14 14.39 11.32 -0.26
C THR A 14 14.67 11.52 -1.76
N GLN A 15 15.81 12.09 -2.10
CA GLN A 15 16.20 12.30 -3.50
C GLN A 15 16.41 10.98 -4.23
N TYR A 16 17.12 10.01 -3.62
CA TYR A 16 17.28 8.67 -4.21
C TYR A 16 15.96 7.93 -4.35
N THR A 17 15.07 8.07 -3.37
CA THR A 17 13.71 7.48 -3.45
C THR A 17 12.94 8.05 -4.63
N ARG A 18 13.01 9.37 -4.88
CA ARG A 18 12.36 9.99 -6.04
C ARG A 18 12.89 9.44 -7.36
N TYR A 19 14.22 9.33 -7.51
CA TYR A 19 14.82 8.75 -8.72
C TYR A 19 14.43 7.28 -8.91
N GLY A 20 14.43 6.49 -7.83
CA GLY A 20 13.97 5.11 -7.85
C GLY A 20 12.50 4.99 -8.27
N THR A 21 11.64 5.88 -7.77
CA THR A 21 10.22 5.91 -8.14
C THR A 21 10.01 6.21 -9.62
N VAL A 22 10.73 7.19 -10.17
CA VAL A 22 10.67 7.53 -11.60
C VAL A 22 11.13 6.35 -12.46
N LEU A 23 12.21 5.69 -12.07
CA LEU A 23 12.72 4.51 -12.78
C LEU A 23 11.71 3.37 -12.78
N LEU A 24 11.15 3.04 -11.61
CA LEU A 24 10.12 2.01 -11.48
C LEU A 24 8.84 2.36 -12.25
N ALA A 25 8.40 3.62 -12.17
CA ALA A 25 7.23 4.09 -12.92
C ALA A 25 7.43 3.98 -14.44
N THR A 26 8.65 4.22 -14.92
CA THR A 26 9.01 4.07 -16.34
C THR A 26 8.91 2.61 -16.76
N ILE A 27 9.50 1.70 -15.99
CA ILE A 27 9.47 0.26 -16.26
C ILE A 27 8.02 -0.25 -16.25
N GLN A 28 7.26 0.05 -15.20
CA GLN A 28 5.86 -0.37 -15.08
C GLN A 28 4.98 0.26 -16.16
N GLY A 29 5.19 1.55 -16.48
CA GLY A 29 4.48 2.25 -17.53
C GLY A 29 4.68 1.61 -18.91
N TYR A 30 5.91 1.16 -19.19
CA TYR A 30 6.19 0.42 -20.40
C TYR A 30 5.44 -0.92 -20.43
N GLY A 31 5.48 -1.71 -19.34
CA GLY A 31 4.74 -2.96 -19.24
C GLY A 31 3.23 -2.78 -19.42
N VAL A 32 2.65 -1.74 -18.82
CA VAL A 32 1.23 -1.40 -19.02
C VAL A 32 0.93 -1.04 -20.47
N SER A 33 1.81 -0.29 -21.14
CA SER A 33 1.62 0.11 -22.55
C SER A 33 1.63 -1.10 -23.49
N VAL A 34 2.52 -2.08 -23.25
CA VAL A 34 2.55 -3.34 -24.01
C VAL A 34 1.32 -4.20 -23.71
N GLY A 35 0.90 -4.28 -22.45
CA GLY A 35 -0.31 -5.00 -22.06
C GLY A 35 -1.58 -4.43 -22.69
N LEU A 36 -1.69 -3.12 -22.80
CA LEU A 36 -2.82 -2.45 -23.49
C LEU A 36 -2.82 -2.74 -25.00
N GLU A 37 -1.64 -2.72 -25.63
CA GLU A 37 -1.49 -3.05 -27.06
C GLU A 37 -1.94 -4.50 -27.32
N ASN A 38 -1.51 -5.45 -26.49
CA ASN A 38 -1.84 -6.87 -26.60
C ASN A 38 -3.32 -7.19 -26.26
N SER A 39 -3.97 -6.37 -25.43
CA SER A 39 -5.37 -6.59 -25.03
C SER A 39 -6.39 -6.27 -26.14
N GLY A 40 -5.94 -5.77 -27.30
CA GLY A 40 -6.83 -5.38 -28.39
C GLY A 40 -7.70 -4.15 -28.04
N ALA A 41 -7.32 -3.37 -27.03
CA ALA A 41 -7.94 -2.08 -26.75
C ALA A 41 -7.89 -1.22 -28.03
N ILE A 42 -8.92 -0.41 -28.26
CA ILE A 42 -9.03 0.42 -29.45
C ILE A 42 -7.90 1.45 -29.47
N ILE A 43 -6.81 1.10 -30.15
CA ILE A 43 -5.64 1.93 -30.33
C ILE A 43 -5.60 2.34 -31.79
N SER A 44 -5.79 3.63 -32.07
CA SER A 44 -5.81 4.16 -33.42
C SER A 44 -4.49 3.92 -34.16
N ASP A 45 -3.35 4.03 -33.45
CA ASP A 45 -2.01 3.79 -33.98
C ASP A 45 -1.16 3.01 -32.95
N PRO A 46 -1.16 1.66 -33.04
CA PRO A 46 -0.25 0.85 -32.21
C PRO A 46 1.18 1.06 -32.67
N GLY A 47 2.09 1.27 -31.72
CA GLY A 47 3.51 1.43 -32.05
C GLY A 47 4.34 2.16 -30.99
N SER A 48 5.58 2.47 -31.35
CA SER A 48 6.53 3.10 -30.43
C SER A 48 6.08 4.45 -29.90
N TYR A 49 5.35 5.23 -30.71
CA TYR A 49 4.82 6.53 -30.31
C TYR A 49 3.74 6.39 -29.22
N PHE A 50 2.84 5.42 -29.36
CA PHE A 50 1.83 5.10 -28.35
C PHE A 50 2.48 4.70 -27.02
N LYS A 51 3.45 3.77 -27.05
CA LYS A 51 4.18 3.32 -25.86
C LYS A 51 4.87 4.49 -25.14
N LEU A 52 5.54 5.34 -25.92
CA LEU A 52 6.24 6.50 -25.37
C LEU A 52 5.26 7.50 -24.72
N THR A 53 4.13 7.76 -25.36
CA THR A 53 3.09 8.65 -24.82
C THR A 53 2.52 8.12 -23.50
N ILE A 54 2.19 6.83 -23.43
CA ILE A 54 1.69 6.19 -22.19
C ILE A 54 2.73 6.28 -21.09
N VAL A 55 3.98 5.93 -21.38
CA VAL A 55 5.06 5.97 -20.37
C VAL A 55 5.24 7.38 -19.83
N ILE A 56 5.34 8.39 -20.71
CA ILE A 56 5.50 9.79 -20.27
C ILE A 56 4.30 10.23 -19.43
N THR A 57 3.08 9.91 -19.84
CA THR A 57 1.86 10.30 -19.12
C THR A 57 1.81 9.66 -17.72
N LEU A 58 2.10 8.35 -17.61
CA LEU A 58 2.11 7.66 -16.34
C LEU A 58 3.22 8.16 -15.41
N VAL A 59 4.42 8.39 -15.94
CA VAL A 59 5.54 8.94 -15.17
C VAL A 59 5.22 10.36 -14.70
N ALA A 60 4.69 11.21 -15.56
CA ALA A 60 4.30 12.58 -15.20
C ALA A 60 3.21 12.57 -14.11
N GLY A 61 2.20 11.70 -14.23
CA GLY A 61 1.17 11.52 -13.20
C GLY A 61 1.75 11.05 -11.87
N THR A 62 2.66 10.08 -11.90
CA THR A 62 3.33 9.55 -10.69
C THR A 62 4.17 10.62 -9.99
N VAL A 63 4.95 11.40 -10.76
CA VAL A 63 5.77 12.50 -10.23
C VAL A 63 4.88 13.59 -9.62
N PHE A 64 3.78 13.92 -10.30
CA PHE A 64 2.82 14.89 -9.79
C PHE A 64 2.17 14.44 -8.47
N LEU A 65 1.72 13.17 -8.38
CA LEU A 65 1.15 12.63 -7.15
C LEU A 65 2.17 12.57 -6.02
N MET A 66 3.43 12.23 -6.32
CA MET A 66 4.53 12.24 -5.34
C MET A 66 4.76 13.66 -4.80
N TRP A 67 4.84 14.66 -5.68
CA TRP A 67 4.97 16.07 -5.28
C TRP A 67 3.77 16.54 -4.44
N LEU A 68 2.54 16.17 -4.85
CA LEU A 68 1.32 16.50 -4.12
C LEU A 68 1.34 15.87 -2.71
N GLY A 69 1.74 14.60 -2.59
CA GLY A 69 1.86 13.91 -1.32
C GLY A 69 2.87 14.57 -0.39
N GLU A 70 3.98 15.09 -0.94
CA GLU A 70 4.97 15.86 -0.16
C GLU A 70 4.40 17.21 0.31
N GLN A 71 3.64 17.93 -0.54
CA GLN A 71 2.99 19.17 -0.14
C GLN A 71 1.97 18.95 0.98
N ILE A 72 1.18 17.88 0.89
CA ILE A 72 0.23 17.53 1.95
C ILE A 72 0.98 17.19 3.25
N THR A 73 2.08 16.46 3.17
CA THR A 73 2.89 16.11 4.36
C THR A 73 3.53 17.33 5.00
N GLN A 74 3.98 18.30 4.21
CA GLN A 74 4.66 19.50 4.72
C GLN A 74 3.71 20.56 5.29
N ARG A 75 2.51 20.69 4.71
CA ARG A 75 1.56 21.77 5.03
C ARG A 75 0.23 21.26 5.59
N GLY A 76 -0.02 19.95 5.54
CA GLY A 76 -1.26 19.31 5.98
C GLY A 76 -1.07 18.47 7.25
N ILE A 77 -1.98 17.53 7.43
CA ILE A 77 -2.03 16.66 8.61
C ILE A 77 -1.62 15.23 8.19
N GLY A 78 -0.64 14.67 8.87
CA GLY A 78 -0.21 13.28 8.70
C GLY A 78 0.67 13.04 7.47
N ASN A 79 0.66 11.80 6.98
CA ASN A 79 1.44 11.39 5.80
C ASN A 79 0.61 11.59 4.52
N GLY A 80 1.01 12.52 3.66
CA GLY A 80 0.28 12.88 2.44
C GLY A 80 0.16 11.74 1.44
N ILE A 81 1.18 10.89 1.31
CA ILE A 81 1.13 9.73 0.42
C ILE A 81 0.05 8.74 0.89
N SER A 82 0.00 8.47 2.19
CA SER A 82 -1.04 7.62 2.78
C SER A 82 -2.45 8.17 2.57
N LEU A 83 -2.61 9.51 2.63
CA LEU A 83 -3.89 10.17 2.37
C LEU A 83 -4.32 10.05 0.89
N ILE A 84 -3.39 10.16 -0.05
CA ILE A 84 -3.67 9.97 -1.49
C ILE A 84 -4.12 8.52 -1.75
N ILE A 85 -3.41 7.53 -1.18
CA ILE A 85 -3.80 6.11 -1.30
C ILE A 85 -5.18 5.88 -0.69
N PHE A 86 -5.42 6.42 0.50
CA PHE A 86 -6.73 6.34 1.16
C PHE A 86 -7.84 6.94 0.31
N SER A 87 -7.63 8.13 -0.28
CA SER A 87 -8.63 8.76 -1.13
C SER A 87 -8.96 7.92 -2.36
N GLY A 88 -7.95 7.27 -2.97
CA GLY A 88 -8.15 6.34 -4.08
C GLY A 88 -9.02 5.14 -3.70
N ILE A 89 -8.77 4.54 -2.53
CA ILE A 89 -9.58 3.42 -2.04
C ILE A 89 -11.03 3.87 -1.75
N VAL A 90 -11.20 5.02 -1.08
CA VAL A 90 -12.53 5.55 -0.75
C VAL A 90 -13.33 5.94 -2.00
N ALA A 91 -12.67 6.43 -3.04
CA ALA A 91 -13.33 6.79 -4.29
C ALA A 91 -13.99 5.60 -5.01
N GLU A 92 -13.49 4.36 -4.79
CA GLU A 92 -14.09 3.14 -5.35
C GLU A 92 -15.28 2.61 -4.55
N ILE A 93 -15.48 3.04 -3.31
CA ILE A 93 -16.58 2.55 -2.45
C ILE A 93 -17.96 2.78 -3.06
N PRO A 94 -18.32 3.99 -3.58
CA PRO A 94 -19.63 4.22 -4.16
C PRO A 94 -19.93 3.29 -5.33
N ARG A 95 -18.93 3.05 -6.18
CA ARG A 95 -19.05 2.13 -7.31
C ARG A 95 -19.25 0.69 -6.87
N ALA A 96 -18.46 0.23 -5.91
CA ALA A 96 -18.58 -1.12 -5.34
C ALA A 96 -19.96 -1.35 -4.71
N LEU A 97 -20.49 -0.34 -3.98
CA LEU A 97 -21.83 -0.39 -3.41
C LEU A 97 -22.91 -0.48 -4.51
N ALA A 98 -22.85 0.38 -5.52
CA ALA A 98 -23.79 0.38 -6.63
C ALA A 98 -23.82 -0.98 -7.34
N THR A 99 -22.64 -1.55 -7.65
CA THR A 99 -22.52 -2.87 -8.28
C THR A 99 -23.09 -3.98 -7.39
N THR A 100 -22.84 -3.93 -6.08
CA THR A 100 -23.37 -4.93 -5.14
C THR A 100 -24.90 -4.89 -5.07
N PHE A 101 -25.49 -3.70 -5.04
CA PHE A 101 -26.95 -3.54 -5.06
C PHE A 101 -27.56 -3.97 -6.40
N GLU A 102 -26.87 -3.72 -7.51
CA GLU A 102 -27.34 -4.16 -8.81
C GLU A 102 -27.32 -5.69 -8.97
N LEU A 103 -26.28 -6.35 -8.47
CA LEU A 103 -26.20 -7.82 -8.39
C LEU A 103 -27.30 -8.40 -7.49
N GLY A 104 -27.69 -7.70 -6.44
CA GLY A 104 -28.85 -8.05 -5.63
C GLY A 104 -30.17 -7.92 -6.37
N ARG A 105 -30.34 -6.83 -7.15
CA ARG A 105 -31.56 -6.58 -7.94
C ARG A 105 -31.72 -7.55 -9.09
N THR A 106 -30.62 -7.96 -9.74
CA THR A 106 -30.64 -8.97 -10.83
C THR A 106 -30.80 -10.40 -10.33
N GLY A 107 -30.81 -10.63 -9.01
CA GLY A 107 -30.94 -11.96 -8.40
C GLY A 107 -29.65 -12.79 -8.41
N ALA A 108 -28.54 -12.23 -8.89
CA ALA A 108 -27.23 -12.89 -8.84
C ALA A 108 -26.69 -13.08 -7.42
N LEU A 109 -27.08 -12.17 -6.51
CA LEU A 109 -26.77 -12.28 -5.08
C LEU A 109 -28.06 -12.28 -4.27
N SER A 110 -28.16 -13.21 -3.31
CA SER A 110 -29.31 -13.21 -2.37
C SER A 110 -29.18 -12.06 -1.38
N ALA A 111 -30.33 -11.53 -0.94
CA ALA A 111 -30.37 -10.46 0.08
C ALA A 111 -29.63 -10.83 1.37
N THR A 112 -29.70 -12.10 1.77
CA THR A 112 -28.98 -12.64 2.93
C THR A 112 -27.45 -12.55 2.74
N LEU A 113 -26.97 -12.86 1.53
CA LEU A 113 -25.54 -12.79 1.23
C LEU A 113 -25.03 -11.33 1.26
N ILE A 114 -25.82 -10.40 0.74
CA ILE A 114 -25.50 -8.97 0.77
C ILE A 114 -25.41 -8.49 2.23
N LEU A 115 -26.39 -8.84 3.06
CA LEU A 115 -26.36 -8.51 4.48
C LEU A 115 -25.13 -9.08 5.19
N PHE A 116 -24.78 -10.34 4.86
CA PHE A 116 -23.58 -10.99 5.40
C PHE A 116 -22.30 -10.25 5.00
N ILE A 117 -22.16 -9.86 3.73
CA ILE A 117 -21.00 -9.08 3.24
C ILE A 117 -20.87 -7.76 3.99
N PHE A 118 -21.95 -7.00 4.15
CA PHE A 118 -21.92 -5.74 4.89
C PHE A 118 -21.58 -5.93 6.36
N THR A 119 -22.13 -6.96 6.99
CA THR A 119 -21.82 -7.28 8.39
C THR A 119 -20.35 -7.64 8.54
N LEU A 120 -19.82 -8.47 7.65
CA LEU A 120 -18.41 -8.86 7.64
C LEU A 120 -17.49 -7.65 7.44
N LEU A 121 -17.85 -6.73 6.53
CA LEU A 121 -17.11 -5.50 6.28
C LEU A 121 -17.04 -4.62 7.53
N LEU A 122 -18.17 -4.39 8.19
CA LEU A 122 -18.24 -3.60 9.42
C LEU A 122 -17.42 -4.25 10.55
N LEU A 123 -17.52 -5.56 10.72
CA LEU A 123 -16.72 -6.31 11.69
C LEU A 123 -15.24 -6.21 11.42
N THR A 124 -14.83 -6.33 10.15
CA THR A 124 -13.43 -6.20 9.75
C THR A 124 -12.89 -4.81 10.06
N VAL A 125 -13.63 -3.76 9.71
CA VAL A 125 -13.23 -2.37 10.02
C VAL A 125 -13.14 -2.15 11.53
N ALA A 126 -14.13 -2.62 12.30
CA ALA A 126 -14.12 -2.50 13.75
C ALA A 126 -12.91 -3.24 14.37
N PHE A 127 -12.60 -4.43 13.88
CA PHE A 127 -11.44 -5.21 14.33
C PHE A 127 -10.12 -4.51 14.02
N ILE A 128 -9.96 -3.98 12.80
CA ILE A 128 -8.76 -3.22 12.42
C ILE A 128 -8.59 -1.99 13.30
N VAL A 129 -9.65 -1.21 13.53
CA VAL A 129 -9.61 -0.04 14.39
C VAL A 129 -9.26 -0.43 15.83
N PHE A 130 -9.79 -1.55 16.33
CA PHE A 130 -9.45 -2.07 17.65
C PHE A 130 -7.97 -2.37 17.79
N ILE A 131 -7.37 -3.07 16.81
CA ILE A 131 -5.94 -3.40 16.80
C ILE A 131 -5.07 -2.14 16.66
N GLU A 132 -5.42 -1.22 15.75
CA GLU A 132 -4.66 0.02 15.54
C GLU A 132 -4.66 0.96 16.76
N ARG A 133 -5.73 0.94 17.55
CA ARG A 133 -5.83 1.71 18.80
C ARG A 133 -5.23 0.99 20.00
N SER A 134 -4.88 -0.28 19.85
CA SER A 134 -4.34 -1.08 20.95
C SER A 134 -2.91 -0.65 21.29
N ILE A 135 -2.70 -0.34 22.57
CA ILE A 135 -1.41 0.05 23.13
C ILE A 135 -1.02 -0.87 24.27
N ARG A 136 0.22 -1.31 24.30
CA ARG A 136 0.80 -2.01 25.43
C ARG A 136 1.39 -0.99 26.41
N LYS A 137 0.89 -0.95 27.63
CA LYS A 137 1.40 -0.08 28.68
C LYS A 137 2.50 -0.81 29.45
N VAL A 138 3.74 -0.31 29.38
CA VAL A 138 4.88 -0.81 30.14
C VAL A 138 5.06 0.08 31.35
N LEU A 139 5.08 -0.53 32.54
CA LEU A 139 5.25 0.19 33.81
C LEU A 139 6.69 0.67 33.94
N ILE A 140 6.87 1.97 34.16
CA ILE A 140 8.17 2.57 34.46
C ILE A 140 8.14 3.08 35.90
N ASN A 141 9.04 2.54 36.73
CA ASN A 141 9.25 3.01 38.09
C ASN A 141 10.35 4.06 38.11
N TYR A 142 10.01 5.29 38.46
CA TYR A 142 11.01 6.32 38.69
C TYR A 142 11.63 6.20 40.09
N PRO A 143 12.96 6.23 40.22
CA PRO A 143 13.59 6.20 41.52
C PRO A 143 13.23 7.43 42.34
N LYS A 144 12.97 7.25 43.62
CA LYS A 144 12.72 8.33 44.57
C LYS A 144 14.00 9.16 44.73
N ARG A 145 13.91 10.47 44.53
CA ARG A 145 14.99 11.42 44.80
C ARG A 145 14.77 12.08 46.15
N GLN A 146 15.76 11.95 47.05
CA GLN A 146 15.78 12.65 48.31
C GLN A 146 16.61 13.92 48.17
N THR A 147 16.00 15.09 48.39
CA THR A 147 16.69 16.37 48.42
C THR A 147 16.46 16.99 49.80
N GLY A 148 17.47 16.84 50.68
CA GLY A 148 17.32 17.19 52.09
C GLY A 148 16.34 16.30 52.85
N THR A 149 15.43 16.89 53.58
CA THR A 149 14.35 16.19 54.34
C THR A 149 13.11 15.83 53.52
N LYS A 150 13.04 16.26 52.26
CA LYS A 150 11.88 16.00 51.38
C LYS A 150 12.18 14.91 50.38
N ILE A 151 11.30 13.91 50.30
CA ILE A 151 11.34 12.85 49.28
C ILE A 151 10.43 13.27 48.13
N TYR A 152 11.04 13.43 46.95
CA TYR A 152 10.31 13.74 45.70
C TYR A 152 10.36 12.52 44.80
N GLY A 153 9.21 12.22 44.13
CA GLY A 153 9.11 11.13 43.17
C GLY A 153 8.58 9.83 43.77
N GLY A 154 8.46 8.84 42.96
CA GLY A 154 7.84 7.54 43.27
C GLY A 154 6.51 7.35 42.57
N GLU A 155 6.15 8.26 41.63
CA GLU A 155 5.02 8.03 40.76
C GLU A 155 5.42 6.99 39.68
N SER A 156 4.60 5.97 39.52
CA SER A 156 4.73 5.02 38.42
C SER A 156 4.08 5.62 37.17
N SER A 157 4.85 5.75 36.12
CA SER A 157 4.36 6.16 34.81
C SER A 157 4.28 4.96 33.87
N HIS A 158 3.45 5.06 32.84
CA HIS A 158 3.30 4.00 31.84
C HIS A 158 3.80 4.51 30.49
N LEU A 159 4.71 3.73 29.85
CA LEU A 159 5.13 3.98 28.49
C LEU A 159 4.13 3.30 27.54
N PRO A 160 3.38 4.08 26.73
CA PRO A 160 2.47 3.51 25.74
C PRO A 160 3.26 3.05 24.50
N LEU A 161 3.27 1.76 24.22
CA LEU A 161 3.84 1.19 23.02
C LEU A 161 2.70 0.72 22.09
N LYS A 162 2.70 1.17 20.84
CA LYS A 162 1.75 0.65 19.84
C LYS A 162 2.03 -0.80 19.55
N ILE A 163 1.00 -1.64 19.44
CA ILE A 163 1.12 -3.05 19.09
C ILE A 163 1.50 -3.19 17.61
N ASN A 164 0.82 -2.42 16.74
CA ASN A 164 1.14 -2.37 15.32
C ASN A 164 1.95 -1.11 15.01
N THR A 165 3.28 -1.24 14.96
CA THR A 165 4.19 -0.15 14.61
C THR A 165 4.37 0.00 13.10
N ALA A 166 4.17 -1.09 12.34
CA ALA A 166 4.35 -1.10 10.89
C ALA A 166 3.19 -0.43 10.13
N GLY A 167 1.99 -0.44 10.71
CA GLY A 167 0.80 0.17 10.09
C GLY A 167 0.37 -0.54 8.81
N VAL A 168 -0.08 0.25 7.82
CA VAL A 168 -0.58 -0.24 6.52
C VAL A 168 0.54 -0.42 5.48
N ILE A 169 1.74 0.10 5.73
CA ILE A 169 2.85 0.12 4.78
C ILE A 169 3.23 -1.28 4.26
N PRO A 170 3.34 -2.33 5.09
CA PRO A 170 3.65 -3.68 4.64
C PRO A 170 2.68 -4.23 3.59
N ALA A 171 1.39 -3.96 3.73
CA ALA A 171 0.38 -4.40 2.79
C ALA A 171 0.56 -3.73 1.41
N ILE A 172 0.92 -2.44 1.40
CA ILE A 172 1.20 -1.68 0.17
C ILE A 172 2.43 -2.24 -0.54
N PHE A 173 3.51 -2.53 0.18
CA PHE A 173 4.71 -3.13 -0.41
C PHE A 173 4.47 -4.54 -0.94
N ALA A 174 3.74 -5.36 -0.20
CA ALA A 174 3.40 -6.72 -0.65
C ALA A 174 2.57 -6.69 -1.94
N SER A 175 1.57 -5.80 -2.04
CA SER A 175 0.77 -5.64 -3.26
C SER A 175 1.60 -5.14 -4.45
N ALA A 176 2.47 -4.15 -4.23
CA ALA A 176 3.34 -3.64 -5.27
C ALA A 176 4.34 -4.69 -5.79
N LEU A 177 4.87 -5.53 -4.89
CA LEU A 177 5.80 -6.59 -5.25
C LEU A 177 5.10 -7.69 -6.07
N LEU A 178 3.85 -8.04 -5.75
CA LEU A 178 3.07 -9.02 -6.52
C LEU A 178 2.63 -8.50 -7.89
N LEU A 179 2.54 -7.19 -8.08
CA LEU A 179 2.27 -6.62 -9.40
C LEU A 179 3.46 -6.73 -10.36
N LEU A 180 4.70 -6.81 -9.86
CA LEU A 180 5.89 -6.92 -10.71
C LEU A 180 5.86 -8.15 -11.64
N PRO A 181 5.62 -9.40 -11.17
CA PRO A 181 5.55 -10.56 -12.06
C PRO A 181 4.48 -10.42 -13.14
N ILE A 182 3.29 -9.90 -12.78
CA ILE A 182 2.19 -9.68 -13.71
C ILE A 182 2.60 -8.66 -14.79
N THR A 183 3.34 -7.62 -14.41
CA THR A 183 3.85 -6.63 -15.36
C THR A 183 4.89 -7.25 -16.30
N PHE A 184 5.79 -8.09 -15.78
CA PHE A 184 6.81 -8.78 -16.59
C PHE A 184 6.21 -9.71 -17.64
N THR A 185 5.09 -10.38 -17.38
CA THR A 185 4.42 -11.21 -18.39
C THR A 185 3.91 -10.38 -19.57
N ASN A 186 3.57 -9.11 -19.35
CA ASN A 186 3.15 -8.20 -20.41
C ASN A 186 4.30 -7.73 -21.31
N PHE A 187 5.57 -7.90 -20.91
CA PHE A 187 6.74 -7.50 -21.71
C PHE A 187 7.04 -8.41 -22.93
N GLY A 188 6.15 -9.34 -23.27
CA GLY A 188 6.34 -10.22 -24.44
C GLY A 188 7.17 -11.47 -24.17
N PHE A 189 7.46 -11.79 -22.91
CA PHE A 189 8.01 -13.09 -22.50
C PHE A 189 6.93 -14.19 -22.47
N SER A 190 5.77 -13.92 -23.05
CA SER A 190 4.60 -14.80 -23.07
C SER A 190 4.70 -16.01 -24.02
N ASP A 191 5.80 -16.12 -24.79
CA ASP A 191 5.97 -17.26 -25.73
C ASP A 191 6.37 -18.58 -25.05
N SER A 192 6.70 -18.58 -23.78
CA SER A 192 6.95 -19.81 -23.03
C SER A 192 5.75 -20.19 -22.15
N GLU A 193 5.22 -21.39 -22.35
CA GLU A 193 4.10 -21.97 -21.58
C GLU A 193 4.32 -21.82 -20.06
N THR A 194 5.56 -21.93 -19.60
CA THR A 194 5.93 -21.76 -18.19
C THR A 194 5.63 -20.37 -17.62
N PHE A 195 5.75 -19.29 -18.40
CA PHE A 195 5.42 -17.94 -17.95
C PHE A 195 3.90 -17.69 -17.92
N ILE A 196 3.15 -18.29 -18.84
CA ILE A 196 1.69 -18.21 -18.86
C ILE A 196 1.12 -18.93 -17.62
N ASP A 197 1.63 -20.11 -17.30
CA ASP A 197 1.22 -20.87 -16.12
C ASP A 197 1.59 -20.09 -14.83
N LEU A 198 2.78 -19.53 -14.77
CA LEU A 198 3.22 -18.72 -13.64
C LEU A 198 2.32 -17.50 -13.45
N SER A 199 2.02 -16.75 -14.52
CA SER A 199 1.12 -15.58 -14.46
C SER A 199 -0.29 -15.95 -14.02
N SER A 200 -0.76 -17.11 -14.45
CA SER A 200 -2.05 -17.63 -14.03
C SER A 200 -2.11 -17.96 -12.54
N LEU A 201 -1.01 -18.38 -11.93
CA LEU A 201 -0.90 -18.63 -10.49
C LEU A 201 -0.89 -17.31 -9.67
N PHE A 202 -0.35 -16.23 -10.24
CA PHE A 202 -0.31 -14.90 -9.62
C PHE A 202 -1.58 -14.08 -9.85
N SER A 203 -2.59 -14.59 -10.57
CA SER A 203 -3.84 -13.85 -10.79
C SER A 203 -4.63 -13.69 -9.49
N GLN A 204 -5.23 -12.50 -9.33
CA GLN A 204 -6.05 -12.18 -8.17
C GLN A 204 -7.21 -13.17 -8.01
N GLY A 205 -7.44 -13.60 -6.77
CA GLY A 205 -8.51 -14.56 -6.44
C GLY A 205 -8.06 -16.02 -6.36
N LYS A 206 -6.84 -16.37 -6.77
CA LYS A 206 -6.31 -17.72 -6.57
C LYS A 206 -5.69 -17.90 -5.17
N PRO A 207 -5.78 -19.10 -4.59
CA PRO A 207 -5.25 -19.37 -3.25
C PRO A 207 -3.74 -19.15 -3.16
N MET A 208 -2.99 -19.38 -4.24
CA MET A 208 -1.55 -19.13 -4.29
C MET A 208 -1.22 -17.63 -4.18
N TYR A 209 -2.00 -16.77 -4.86
CA TYR A 209 -1.88 -15.33 -4.72
C TYR A 209 -2.12 -14.88 -3.27
N MET A 210 -3.17 -15.41 -2.62
CA MET A 210 -3.49 -15.06 -1.23
C MET A 210 -2.38 -15.48 -0.27
N LEU A 211 -1.79 -16.66 -0.45
CA LEU A 211 -0.68 -17.13 0.38
C LEU A 211 0.57 -16.26 0.20
N LEU A 212 0.93 -15.94 -1.03
CA LEU A 212 2.07 -15.06 -1.32
C LEU A 212 1.85 -13.65 -0.79
N TYR A 213 0.64 -13.11 -0.93
CA TYR A 213 0.29 -11.80 -0.40
C TYR A 213 0.37 -11.78 1.14
N ALA A 214 -0.21 -12.78 1.81
CA ALA A 214 -0.15 -12.90 3.26
C ALA A 214 1.29 -13.06 3.76
N SER A 215 2.09 -13.94 3.12
CA SER A 215 3.50 -14.12 3.48
C SER A 215 4.33 -12.86 3.25
N GLY A 216 4.06 -12.13 2.16
CA GLY A 216 4.68 -10.83 1.88
C GLY A 216 4.35 -9.79 2.95
N ILE A 217 3.09 -9.69 3.39
CA ILE A 217 2.70 -8.80 4.48
C ILE A 217 3.43 -9.15 5.78
N ILE A 218 3.49 -10.43 6.14
CA ILE A 218 4.20 -10.89 7.35
C ILE A 218 5.68 -10.55 7.27
N PHE A 219 6.32 -10.83 6.13
CA PHE A 219 7.73 -10.53 5.91
C PHE A 219 8.02 -9.02 6.04
N PHE A 220 7.25 -8.17 5.36
CA PHE A 220 7.45 -6.73 5.44
C PHE A 220 7.08 -6.15 6.81
N SER A 221 6.07 -6.70 7.49
CA SER A 221 5.74 -6.29 8.85
C SER A 221 6.91 -6.57 9.80
N PHE A 222 7.52 -7.73 9.69
CA PHE A 222 8.70 -8.09 10.48
C PHE A 222 9.89 -7.19 10.15
N PHE A 223 10.14 -6.94 8.86
CA PHE A 223 11.24 -6.09 8.39
C PHE A 223 11.11 -4.63 8.87
N TYR A 224 9.86 -4.11 8.95
CA TYR A 224 9.61 -2.74 9.43
C TYR A 224 9.68 -2.60 10.95
N THR A 225 9.45 -3.68 11.69
CA THR A 225 9.47 -3.68 13.15
C THR A 225 10.83 -4.01 13.74
N SER A 226 11.71 -4.61 12.96
CA SER A 226 13.10 -4.96 13.34
C SER A 226 14.05 -3.77 13.17
#